data_2cac2cf0b10406942774c9f2d54ec5f3
#
_entry.id   2cac2cf0b10406942774c9f2d54ec5f3
#
_cell.length_a   1.000
_cell.length_b   1.000
_cell.length_c   1.000
_cell.angle_alpha   90.00
_cell.angle_beta   90.00
_cell.angle_gamma   90.00
#
_symmetry.space_group_name_H-M   'P 1'
#
loop_
_entity.id
_entity.type
_entity.pdbx_description
1 polymer ?
#
loop_
_entity_poly.entity_id
_entity_poly.type
_entity_poly.pdbx_seq_one_letter_code
_entity_poly.pdbx_strand_id
1 'polypeptide(L)'
;MSRSTMFGLACLVSMQAQAQEAESFFTDKTINFIVASGPGGGYDMYARILTRHFGRNIPGNPAFAVQYLPGGGGLVAANNLYGLSRKDGTVMGLLASSTFLLAAVGDQHTKFENLKFTFIGNMNEEADTCSVWHSTGIKSIQDLKSRDVIIGTAGVGSNSHTFPVGMNAVIGTRFKTISGYSGGAQIRTTAMERGELHGSCGIFVSTLGAQFGQPLSEGKLNVIIQMGLNRHPKYPDIPNALELAGDEAGRQSLELLFAQLALGRPILAPPDVPQDRANLLSKAFQDTMCDRQFLAEAEKTNVEMRWFDATRMRDVMMKMETAPAPIKARVRTILDQQN
;
A
#
# COMPACT_ATOMS: atom_id res chain seq x y z
N MET A 1 -6.53 -54.46 -17.54
CA MET A 1 -6.18 -53.03 -17.37
C MET A 1 -7.13 -52.45 -16.33
N SER A 2 -6.58 -52.03 -15.22
CA SER A 2 -7.34 -51.68 -14.00
C SER A 2 -8.10 -50.37 -14.15
N ARG A 3 -9.31 -50.28 -13.60
CA ARG A 3 -10.15 -49.05 -13.53
C ARG A 3 -9.43 -47.83 -12.92
N SER A 4 -8.40 -48.04 -12.11
CA SER A 4 -7.59 -47.00 -11.49
C SER A 4 -6.70 -46.23 -12.48
N THR A 5 -6.23 -46.85 -13.56
CA THR A 5 -5.38 -46.18 -14.58
C THR A 5 -6.17 -45.24 -15.50
N MET A 6 -7.45 -45.57 -15.74
CA MET A 6 -8.33 -44.68 -16.54
C MET A 6 -8.73 -43.36 -15.81
N PHE A 7 -8.88 -43.44 -14.47
CA PHE A 7 -9.23 -42.24 -13.67
C PHE A 7 -8.06 -41.23 -13.59
N GLY A 8 -6.82 -41.72 -13.49
CA GLY A 8 -5.61 -40.88 -13.47
C GLY A 8 -5.38 -40.15 -14.79
N LEU A 9 -5.66 -40.80 -15.92
CA LEU A 9 -5.45 -40.19 -17.25
C LEU A 9 -6.51 -39.12 -17.56
N ALA A 10 -7.76 -39.32 -17.13
CA ALA A 10 -8.84 -38.32 -17.30
C ALA A 10 -8.60 -37.04 -16.48
N CYS A 11 -8.06 -37.15 -15.27
CA CYS A 11 -7.70 -36.00 -14.45
C CYS A 11 -6.54 -35.19 -15.05
N LEU A 12 -5.54 -35.83 -15.63
CA LEU A 12 -4.41 -35.16 -16.26
C LEU A 12 -4.82 -34.40 -17.53
N VAL A 13 -5.70 -34.97 -18.34
CA VAL A 13 -6.22 -34.32 -19.57
C VAL A 13 -7.10 -33.13 -19.24
N SER A 14 -7.92 -33.20 -18.18
CA SER A 14 -8.75 -32.07 -17.76
C SER A 14 -7.93 -30.91 -17.18
N MET A 15 -6.85 -31.19 -16.44
CA MET A 15 -5.96 -30.15 -15.94
C MET A 15 -5.17 -29.44 -17.07
N GLN A 16 -4.76 -30.16 -18.10
CA GLN A 16 -4.09 -29.57 -19.27
C GLN A 16 -5.04 -28.71 -20.10
N ALA A 17 -6.29 -29.13 -20.29
CA ALA A 17 -7.29 -28.36 -21.02
C ALA A 17 -7.62 -27.03 -20.30
N GLN A 18 -7.76 -27.04 -18.97
CA GLN A 18 -7.99 -25.84 -18.18
C GLN A 18 -6.81 -24.88 -18.21
N ALA A 19 -5.58 -25.36 -18.14
CA ALA A 19 -4.38 -24.54 -18.25
C ALA A 19 -4.29 -23.85 -19.63
N GLN A 20 -4.60 -24.56 -20.69
CA GLN A 20 -4.59 -24.01 -22.06
C GLN A 20 -5.71 -22.99 -22.29
N GLU A 21 -6.87 -23.17 -21.67
CA GLU A 21 -7.98 -22.20 -21.70
C GLU A 21 -7.64 -20.92 -20.96
N ALA A 22 -6.98 -21.03 -19.80
CA ALA A 22 -6.50 -19.88 -19.04
C ALA A 22 -5.43 -19.09 -19.80
N GLU A 23 -4.50 -19.77 -20.48
CA GLU A 23 -3.46 -19.14 -21.30
C GLU A 23 -4.03 -18.36 -22.49
N SER A 24 -5.07 -18.87 -23.14
CA SER A 24 -5.73 -18.18 -24.27
C SER A 24 -6.70 -17.09 -23.84
N PHE A 25 -7.17 -17.12 -22.60
CA PHE A 25 -8.22 -16.21 -22.11
C PHE A 25 -7.85 -14.74 -22.24
N PHE A 26 -6.58 -14.37 -21.97
CA PHE A 26 -6.14 -12.98 -21.99
C PHE A 26 -5.80 -12.44 -23.39
N THR A 27 -5.83 -13.27 -24.44
CA THR A 27 -5.62 -12.83 -25.83
C THR A 27 -6.67 -11.76 -26.20
N ASP A 28 -6.21 -10.66 -26.78
CA ASP A 28 -7.01 -9.50 -27.18
C ASP A 28 -7.84 -8.87 -26.03
N LYS A 29 -7.47 -9.13 -24.76
CA LYS A 29 -8.10 -8.50 -23.61
C LYS A 29 -7.36 -7.23 -23.18
N THR A 30 -8.11 -6.38 -22.51
CA THR A 30 -7.57 -5.25 -21.73
C THR A 30 -7.85 -5.50 -20.26
N ILE A 31 -6.81 -5.46 -19.45
CA ILE A 31 -6.93 -5.53 -17.99
C ILE A 31 -7.15 -4.12 -17.46
N ASN A 32 -8.26 -3.91 -16.76
CA ASN A 32 -8.53 -2.67 -16.05
C ASN A 32 -7.75 -2.68 -14.72
N PHE A 33 -6.82 -1.73 -14.55
CA PHE A 33 -5.94 -1.64 -13.40
C PHE A 33 -6.32 -0.45 -12.51
N ILE A 34 -7.01 -0.72 -11.41
CA ILE A 34 -7.51 0.28 -10.47
C ILE A 34 -6.37 0.75 -9.57
N VAL A 35 -6.21 2.07 -9.41
CA VAL A 35 -5.25 2.69 -8.51
C VAL A 35 -5.99 3.50 -7.45
N ALA A 36 -5.74 3.20 -6.18
CA ALA A 36 -6.45 3.77 -5.03
C ALA A 36 -6.09 5.22 -4.70
N SER A 37 -5.35 5.90 -5.56
CA SER A 37 -4.94 7.31 -5.39
C SER A 37 -5.11 8.10 -6.68
N GLY A 38 -4.93 9.40 -6.62
CA GLY A 38 -4.81 10.26 -7.81
C GLY A 38 -3.45 10.10 -8.50
N PRO A 39 -3.32 10.63 -9.73
CA PRO A 39 -2.08 10.60 -10.49
C PRO A 39 -0.97 11.44 -9.82
N GLY A 40 0.30 11.14 -10.14
CA GLY A 40 1.49 11.87 -9.71
C GLY A 40 2.01 11.50 -8.31
N GLY A 41 1.35 10.58 -7.59
CA GLY A 41 1.82 10.08 -6.30
C GLY A 41 2.59 8.76 -6.41
N GLY A 42 3.06 8.23 -5.26
CA GLY A 42 3.83 6.99 -5.22
C GLY A 42 3.06 5.78 -5.77
N TYR A 43 1.78 5.66 -5.52
CA TYR A 43 0.95 4.59 -6.10
C TYR A 43 0.88 4.69 -7.63
N ASP A 44 0.76 5.90 -8.18
CA ASP A 44 0.79 6.11 -9.63
C ASP A 44 2.13 5.70 -10.25
N MET A 45 3.26 6.04 -9.60
CA MET A 45 4.59 5.64 -10.06
C MET A 45 4.72 4.12 -10.17
N TYR A 46 4.31 3.38 -9.14
CA TYR A 46 4.34 1.91 -9.15
C TYR A 46 3.35 1.31 -10.17
N ALA A 47 2.15 1.87 -10.29
CA ALA A 47 1.16 1.40 -11.26
C ALA A 47 1.67 1.55 -12.70
N ARG A 48 2.26 2.71 -13.03
CA ARG A 48 2.79 2.98 -14.38
C ARG A 48 3.95 2.09 -14.74
N ILE A 49 4.91 1.87 -13.82
CA ILE A 49 6.04 0.99 -14.10
C ILE A 49 5.55 -0.47 -14.23
N LEU A 50 4.65 -0.93 -13.36
CA LEU A 50 4.11 -2.29 -13.45
C LEU A 50 3.38 -2.51 -14.77
N THR A 51 2.42 -1.67 -15.11
CA THR A 51 1.54 -1.88 -16.27
C THR A 51 2.25 -1.81 -17.62
N ARG A 52 3.43 -1.15 -17.71
CA ARG A 52 4.26 -1.17 -18.91
C ARG A 52 4.95 -2.53 -19.16
N HIS A 53 5.14 -3.31 -18.11
CA HIS A 53 5.90 -4.56 -18.19
C HIS A 53 5.06 -5.81 -17.95
N PHE A 54 3.98 -5.70 -17.18
CA PHE A 54 3.23 -6.84 -16.68
C PHE A 54 2.56 -7.64 -17.80
N GLY A 55 1.96 -6.96 -18.79
CA GLY A 55 1.20 -7.61 -19.88
C GLY A 55 2.03 -8.64 -20.64
N ARG A 56 3.32 -8.35 -20.91
CA ARG A 56 4.19 -9.26 -21.67
C ARG A 56 4.50 -10.58 -20.95
N ASN A 57 4.31 -10.63 -19.63
CA ASN A 57 4.49 -11.83 -18.83
C ASN A 57 3.18 -12.61 -18.64
N ILE A 58 2.05 -12.07 -19.13
CA ILE A 58 0.75 -12.74 -19.15
C ILE A 58 0.53 -13.36 -20.52
N PRO A 59 0.25 -14.68 -20.64
CA PRO A 59 -0.12 -15.28 -21.92
C PRO A 59 -1.23 -14.50 -22.62
N GLY A 60 -1.11 -14.30 -23.94
CA GLY A 60 -2.00 -13.43 -24.70
C GLY A 60 -1.62 -11.95 -24.69
N ASN A 61 -0.62 -11.55 -23.90
CA ASN A 61 -0.08 -10.19 -23.85
C ASN A 61 -1.14 -9.08 -23.75
N PRO A 62 -2.04 -9.12 -22.75
CA PRO A 62 -3.13 -8.17 -22.64
C PRO A 62 -2.62 -6.74 -22.44
N ALA A 63 -3.36 -5.77 -23.00
CA ALA A 63 -3.13 -4.36 -22.69
C ALA A 63 -3.59 -4.01 -21.27
N PHE A 64 -3.08 -2.92 -20.71
CA PHE A 64 -3.52 -2.38 -19.42
C PHE A 64 -4.15 -1.00 -19.59
N ALA A 65 -5.33 -0.82 -18.96
CA ALA A 65 -5.99 0.47 -18.82
C ALA A 65 -5.98 0.89 -17.34
N VAL A 66 -5.23 1.95 -17.01
CA VAL A 66 -5.13 2.45 -15.63
C VAL A 66 -6.32 3.34 -15.32
N GLN A 67 -7.02 3.04 -14.22
CA GLN A 67 -8.14 3.80 -13.71
C GLN A 67 -7.85 4.30 -12.29
N TYR A 68 -7.89 5.60 -12.07
CA TYR A 68 -7.71 6.19 -10.74
C TYR A 68 -9.05 6.31 -10.02
N LEU A 69 -9.15 5.72 -8.83
CA LEU A 69 -10.32 5.81 -7.95
C LEU A 69 -9.91 6.32 -6.56
N PRO A 70 -9.53 7.60 -6.43
CA PRO A 70 -9.21 8.19 -5.14
C PRO A 70 -10.47 8.35 -4.27
N GLY A 71 -10.26 8.46 -2.95
CA GLY A 71 -11.31 8.79 -1.99
C GLY A 71 -11.33 7.85 -0.78
N GLY A 72 -11.76 8.41 0.37
CA GLY A 72 -11.86 7.68 1.63
C GLY A 72 -10.57 6.98 2.07
N GLY A 73 -9.39 7.59 1.84
CA GLY A 73 -8.12 6.95 2.14
C GLY A 73 -7.82 5.68 1.33
N GLY A 74 -8.52 5.48 0.20
CA GLY A 74 -8.41 4.28 -0.66
C GLY A 74 -9.62 3.34 -0.57
N LEU A 75 -10.55 3.58 0.37
CA LEU A 75 -11.74 2.72 0.56
C LEU A 75 -12.63 2.69 -0.68
N VAL A 76 -12.73 3.78 -1.46
CA VAL A 76 -13.50 3.81 -2.70
C VAL A 76 -12.99 2.74 -3.68
N ALA A 77 -11.68 2.68 -3.90
CA ALA A 77 -11.07 1.69 -4.79
C ALA A 77 -11.21 0.27 -4.25
N ALA A 78 -10.97 0.05 -2.94
CA ALA A 78 -11.05 -1.26 -2.33
C ALA A 78 -12.48 -1.83 -2.36
N ASN A 79 -13.49 -1.03 -1.99
CA ASN A 79 -14.90 -1.42 -2.05
C ASN A 79 -15.34 -1.69 -3.51
N ASN A 80 -14.87 -0.88 -4.47
CA ASN A 80 -15.16 -1.08 -5.90
C ASN A 80 -14.56 -2.39 -6.41
N LEU A 81 -13.26 -2.61 -6.14
CA LEU A 81 -12.60 -3.84 -6.58
C LEU A 81 -13.28 -5.09 -6.02
N TYR A 82 -13.66 -5.05 -4.74
CA TYR A 82 -14.26 -6.19 -4.06
C TYR A 82 -15.67 -6.52 -4.56
N GLY A 83 -16.55 -5.50 -4.65
CA GLY A 83 -17.98 -5.70 -4.83
C GLY A 83 -18.53 -5.43 -6.22
N LEU A 84 -17.85 -4.59 -7.03
CA LEU A 84 -18.38 -4.10 -8.29
C LEU A 84 -17.58 -4.54 -9.51
N SER A 85 -16.36 -5.03 -9.32
CA SER A 85 -15.48 -5.41 -10.43
C SER A 85 -15.80 -6.81 -10.96
N ARG A 86 -15.48 -7.05 -12.24
CA ARG A 86 -15.60 -8.39 -12.83
C ARG A 86 -14.64 -9.36 -12.15
N LYS A 87 -15.12 -10.59 -11.92
CA LYS A 87 -14.39 -11.65 -11.23
C LYS A 87 -13.70 -12.62 -12.19
N ASP A 88 -13.44 -12.21 -13.43
CA ASP A 88 -12.89 -13.06 -14.48
C ASP A 88 -11.36 -12.97 -14.67
N GLY A 89 -10.69 -12.11 -13.87
CA GLY A 89 -9.26 -11.83 -13.96
C GLY A 89 -8.91 -10.61 -14.83
N THR A 90 -9.88 -9.98 -15.49
CA THR A 90 -9.64 -8.76 -16.31
C THR A 90 -9.68 -7.47 -15.50
N VAL A 91 -9.84 -7.55 -14.19
CA VAL A 91 -9.75 -6.40 -13.28
C VAL A 91 -8.80 -6.72 -12.14
N MET A 92 -7.86 -5.83 -11.88
CA MET A 92 -6.94 -5.87 -10.75
C MET A 92 -6.78 -4.47 -10.16
N GLY A 93 -6.20 -4.37 -8.97
CA GLY A 93 -5.96 -3.08 -8.35
C GLY A 93 -4.70 -3.02 -7.51
N LEU A 94 -4.07 -1.87 -7.52
CA LEU A 94 -3.06 -1.43 -6.55
C LEU A 94 -3.79 -0.65 -5.46
N LEU A 95 -4.13 -1.35 -4.36
CA LEU A 95 -4.92 -0.80 -3.27
C LEU A 95 -4.07 -0.09 -2.22
N ALA A 96 -4.67 0.84 -1.49
CA ALA A 96 -4.00 1.49 -0.38
C ALA A 96 -3.93 0.53 0.82
N SER A 97 -2.73 0.34 1.36
CA SER A 97 -2.49 -0.58 2.49
C SER A 97 -3.31 -0.24 3.73
N SER A 98 -3.61 1.05 3.95
CA SER A 98 -4.43 1.51 5.06
C SER A 98 -5.85 0.90 5.08
N THR A 99 -6.40 0.55 3.93
CA THR A 99 -7.74 -0.02 3.85
C THR A 99 -7.84 -1.39 4.52
N PHE A 100 -6.74 -2.17 4.52
CA PHE A 100 -6.70 -3.48 5.17
C PHE A 100 -6.64 -3.38 6.69
N LEU A 101 -5.95 -2.37 7.22
CA LEU A 101 -5.99 -2.06 8.65
C LEU A 101 -7.40 -1.64 9.07
N LEU A 102 -8.05 -0.74 8.33
CA LEU A 102 -9.40 -0.27 8.63
C LEU A 102 -10.39 -1.46 8.69
N ALA A 103 -10.32 -2.39 7.74
CA ALA A 103 -11.12 -3.61 7.76
C ALA A 103 -10.80 -4.47 8.99
N ALA A 104 -9.52 -4.71 9.30
CA ALA A 104 -9.10 -5.52 10.43
C ALA A 104 -9.55 -4.97 11.79
N VAL A 105 -9.66 -3.64 11.94
CA VAL A 105 -10.17 -3.00 13.16
C VAL A 105 -11.69 -2.74 13.13
N GLY A 106 -12.40 -3.20 12.09
CA GLY A 106 -13.86 -3.13 12.01
C GLY A 106 -14.41 -1.76 11.63
N ASP A 107 -13.76 -1.03 10.74
CA ASP A 107 -14.29 0.24 10.23
C ASP A 107 -15.59 0.04 9.46
N GLN A 108 -16.62 0.82 9.80
CA GLN A 108 -17.97 0.68 9.23
C GLN A 108 -18.08 1.01 7.73
N HIS A 109 -17.09 1.70 7.17
CA HIS A 109 -17.07 2.07 5.75
C HIS A 109 -16.38 1.01 4.88
N THR A 110 -15.77 -0.02 5.49
CA THR A 110 -15.24 -1.17 4.76
C THR A 110 -16.38 -2.11 4.36
N LYS A 111 -16.47 -2.43 3.07
CA LYS A 111 -17.48 -3.35 2.48
C LYS A 111 -16.83 -4.58 1.89
N PHE A 112 -15.73 -5.02 2.47
CA PHE A 112 -14.94 -6.16 2.00
C PHE A 112 -14.35 -6.91 3.19
N GLU A 113 -13.94 -8.14 2.93
CA GLU A 113 -13.20 -9.00 3.85
C GLU A 113 -11.79 -9.19 3.30
N ASN A 114 -10.79 -8.80 4.08
CA ASN A 114 -9.38 -8.79 3.64
C ASN A 114 -8.93 -10.11 3.00
N LEU A 115 -9.27 -11.23 3.62
CA LEU A 115 -8.79 -12.55 3.20
C LEU A 115 -9.55 -13.16 2.02
N LYS A 116 -10.64 -12.53 1.57
CA LYS A 116 -11.42 -12.99 0.42
C LYS A 116 -10.96 -12.44 -0.92
N PHE A 117 -10.14 -11.40 -0.93
CA PHE A 117 -9.52 -10.95 -2.18
C PHE A 117 -8.68 -12.06 -2.83
N THR A 118 -8.56 -12.01 -4.15
CA THR A 118 -7.56 -12.80 -4.88
C THR A 118 -6.22 -12.08 -4.79
N PHE A 119 -5.25 -12.72 -4.13
CA PHE A 119 -3.90 -12.16 -3.93
C PHE A 119 -3.04 -12.40 -5.15
N ILE A 120 -2.40 -11.36 -5.68
CA ILE A 120 -1.48 -11.43 -6.82
C ILE A 120 -0.04 -11.30 -6.35
N GLY A 121 0.26 -10.30 -5.53
CA GLY A 121 1.57 -10.07 -4.95
C GLY A 121 1.72 -8.66 -4.41
N ASN A 122 2.83 -8.38 -3.76
CA ASN A 122 3.16 -7.07 -3.22
C ASN A 122 4.49 -6.59 -3.82
N MET A 123 4.50 -5.40 -4.41
CA MET A 123 5.70 -4.88 -5.10
C MET A 123 6.75 -4.35 -4.12
N ASN A 124 6.35 -3.87 -2.93
CA ASN A 124 7.31 -3.34 -1.96
C ASN A 124 6.81 -3.43 -0.52
N GLU A 125 7.72 -3.81 0.39
CA GLU A 125 7.58 -3.54 1.82
C GLU A 125 7.98 -2.10 2.07
N GLU A 126 7.24 -1.38 2.92
CA GLU A 126 7.45 0.04 3.13
C GLU A 126 7.84 0.38 4.56
N ALA A 127 8.54 1.47 4.70
CA ALA A 127 8.53 2.33 5.88
C ALA A 127 7.95 3.68 5.47
N ASP A 128 7.35 4.36 6.42
CA ASP A 128 6.75 5.66 6.19
C ASP A 128 7.53 6.75 6.94
N THR A 129 7.36 8.02 6.55
CA THR A 129 8.01 9.15 7.19
C THR A 129 7.07 10.30 7.45
N CYS A 130 7.35 11.06 8.53
CA CYS A 130 6.88 12.44 8.66
C CYS A 130 8.06 13.38 8.51
N SER A 131 7.87 14.36 7.64
CA SER A 131 8.87 15.38 7.34
C SER A 131 8.28 16.76 7.52
N VAL A 132 9.10 17.72 7.93
CA VAL A 132 8.70 19.11 8.17
C VAL A 132 9.50 20.09 7.31
N TRP A 133 8.89 21.19 6.98
CA TRP A 133 9.53 22.25 6.22
C TRP A 133 10.52 23.03 7.08
N HIS A 134 11.67 23.38 6.54
CA HIS A 134 12.78 23.99 7.28
C HIS A 134 12.41 25.29 8.02
N SER A 135 11.52 26.11 7.44
CA SER A 135 11.11 27.39 8.04
C SER A 135 10.29 27.24 9.33
N THR A 136 9.77 26.05 9.63
CA THR A 136 9.04 25.80 10.88
C THR A 136 9.93 25.81 12.13
N GLY A 137 11.24 25.62 11.94
CA GLY A 137 12.20 25.46 13.04
C GLY A 137 12.02 24.16 13.86
N ILE A 138 11.19 23.21 13.39
CA ILE A 138 11.01 21.89 14.02
C ILE A 138 12.19 21.00 13.63
N LYS A 139 12.88 20.41 14.62
CA LYS A 139 14.10 19.60 14.40
C LYS A 139 14.12 18.29 15.16
N SER A 140 13.18 18.09 16.08
CA SER A 140 13.23 16.95 17.01
C SER A 140 11.84 16.42 17.36
N ILE A 141 11.80 15.22 17.95
CA ILE A 141 10.58 14.65 18.54
C ILE A 141 10.02 15.54 19.66
N GLN A 142 10.90 16.20 20.42
CA GLN A 142 10.47 17.11 21.47
C GLN A 142 9.70 18.30 20.91
N ASP A 143 10.11 18.83 19.75
CA ASP A 143 9.34 19.87 19.05
C ASP A 143 7.96 19.37 18.63
N LEU A 144 7.87 18.12 18.12
CA LEU A 144 6.60 17.51 17.76
C LEU A 144 5.65 17.33 18.95
N LYS A 145 6.18 17.20 20.18
CA LYS A 145 5.37 17.08 21.42
C LYS A 145 4.97 18.45 21.99
N SER A 146 5.74 19.49 21.76
CA SER A 146 5.53 20.80 22.38
C SER A 146 4.78 21.81 21.51
N ARG A 147 4.72 21.57 20.18
CA ARG A 147 4.19 22.52 19.20
C ARG A 147 3.19 21.84 18.27
N ASP A 148 2.13 22.57 17.90
CA ASP A 148 1.18 22.10 16.89
C ASP A 148 1.84 22.07 15.51
N VAL A 149 1.73 20.92 14.83
CA VAL A 149 2.36 20.67 13.52
C VAL A 149 1.27 20.40 12.49
N ILE A 150 1.02 21.37 11.63
CA ILE A 150 -0.02 21.31 10.60
C ILE A 150 0.48 20.45 9.43
N ILE A 151 -0.23 19.38 9.10
CA ILE A 151 0.12 18.48 8.00
C ILE A 151 -1.06 18.24 7.07
N GLY A 152 -0.78 18.18 5.77
CA GLY A 152 -1.76 17.85 4.75
C GLY A 152 -1.96 16.35 4.60
N THR A 153 -3.22 15.90 4.53
CA THR A 153 -3.58 14.48 4.38
C THR A 153 -4.40 14.21 3.13
N ALA A 154 -4.32 12.98 2.63
CA ALA A 154 -5.15 12.52 1.52
C ALA A 154 -6.62 12.23 1.92
N GLY A 155 -6.93 12.38 3.21
CA GLY A 155 -8.26 12.14 3.79
C GLY A 155 -8.20 11.15 4.95
N VAL A 156 -9.31 11.13 5.71
CA VAL A 156 -9.52 10.18 6.80
C VAL A 156 -9.33 8.74 6.29
N GLY A 157 -8.63 7.91 7.05
CA GLY A 157 -8.30 6.53 6.68
C GLY A 157 -7.02 6.36 5.87
N SER A 158 -6.41 7.43 5.32
CA SER A 158 -5.09 7.34 4.69
C SER A 158 -3.95 7.28 5.72
N ASN A 159 -2.79 6.72 5.36
CA ASN A 159 -1.60 6.72 6.22
C ASN A 159 -1.22 8.13 6.69
N SER A 160 -1.35 9.12 5.79
CA SER A 160 -1.06 10.51 6.11
C SER A 160 -1.97 11.10 7.20
N HIS A 161 -3.10 10.45 7.49
CA HIS A 161 -4.00 10.80 8.59
C HIS A 161 -3.85 9.84 9.79
N THR A 162 -3.95 8.54 9.56
CA THR A 162 -3.99 7.53 10.63
C THR A 162 -2.70 7.46 11.45
N PHE A 163 -1.54 7.63 10.83
CA PHE A 163 -0.25 7.57 11.54
C PHE A 163 -0.01 8.76 12.47
N PRO A 164 -0.17 10.02 12.02
CA PRO A 164 -0.12 11.15 12.93
C PRO A 164 -1.10 11.07 14.08
N VAL A 165 -2.33 10.64 13.83
CA VAL A 165 -3.36 10.45 14.87
C VAL A 165 -2.92 9.39 15.88
N GLY A 166 -2.39 8.25 15.41
CA GLY A 166 -1.84 7.21 16.28
C GLY A 166 -0.66 7.71 17.12
N MET A 167 0.25 8.47 16.52
CA MET A 167 1.38 9.07 17.24
C MET A 167 0.94 10.11 18.27
N ASN A 168 -0.05 10.93 17.97
CA ASN A 168 -0.63 11.85 18.95
C ASN A 168 -1.13 11.10 20.18
N ALA A 169 -1.90 10.03 19.98
CA ALA A 169 -2.49 9.24 21.06
C ALA A 169 -1.47 8.45 21.91
N VAL A 170 -0.40 7.94 21.28
CA VAL A 170 0.54 7.02 21.94
C VAL A 170 1.82 7.72 22.40
N ILE A 171 2.35 8.63 21.58
CA ILE A 171 3.65 9.27 21.83
C ILE A 171 3.45 10.67 22.43
N GLY A 172 2.26 11.26 22.26
CA GLY A 172 1.98 12.63 22.69
C GLY A 172 2.50 13.70 21.72
N THR A 173 2.61 13.37 20.43
CA THR A 173 2.87 14.38 19.39
C THR A 173 1.64 15.27 19.18
N ARG A 174 1.82 16.42 18.51
CA ARG A 174 0.75 17.41 18.33
C ARG A 174 0.50 17.71 16.86
N PHE A 175 0.33 16.65 16.05
CA PHE A 175 -0.05 16.80 14.66
C PHE A 175 -1.50 17.28 14.53
N LYS A 176 -1.71 18.27 13.65
CA LYS A 176 -3.03 18.74 13.21
C LYS A 176 -3.19 18.42 11.75
N THR A 177 -4.15 17.56 11.43
CA THR A 177 -4.36 17.08 10.06
C THR A 177 -5.36 17.95 9.30
N ILE A 178 -5.02 18.34 8.06
CA ILE A 178 -5.92 19.04 7.14
C ILE A 178 -6.11 18.15 5.90
N SER A 179 -7.35 17.77 5.62
CA SER A 179 -7.70 16.95 4.45
C SER A 179 -7.74 17.76 3.15
N GLY A 180 -7.67 17.06 1.99
CA GLY A 180 -7.73 17.68 0.67
C GLY A 180 -6.43 17.62 -0.14
N TYR A 181 -5.36 17.07 0.43
CA TYR A 181 -4.04 16.95 -0.21
C TYR A 181 -3.80 15.56 -0.80
N SER A 182 -4.77 15.07 -1.58
CA SER A 182 -4.71 13.73 -2.20
C SER A 182 -3.82 13.65 -3.44
N GLY A 183 -3.32 14.78 -3.92
CA GLY A 183 -2.38 14.86 -5.04
C GLY A 183 -0.96 14.47 -4.68
N GLY A 184 -0.08 14.48 -5.69
CA GLY A 184 1.34 14.17 -5.53
C GLY A 184 2.12 15.17 -4.69
N ALA A 185 3.42 14.94 -4.60
CA ALA A 185 4.36 15.76 -3.82
C ALA A 185 4.28 17.26 -4.13
N GLN A 186 4.05 17.61 -5.39
CA GLN A 186 4.00 19.02 -5.83
C GLN A 186 2.97 19.85 -5.06
N ILE A 187 1.76 19.33 -4.84
CA ILE A 187 0.69 20.04 -4.11
C ILE A 187 1.12 20.28 -2.67
N ARG A 188 1.70 19.29 -2.00
CA ARG A 188 2.17 19.40 -0.61
C ARG A 188 3.37 20.31 -0.49
N THR A 189 4.33 20.21 -1.41
CA THR A 189 5.51 21.10 -1.44
C THR A 189 5.09 22.56 -1.59
N THR A 190 4.22 22.87 -2.54
CA THR A 190 3.72 24.25 -2.74
C THR A 190 2.98 24.78 -1.51
N ALA A 191 2.19 23.95 -0.83
CA ALA A 191 1.51 24.36 0.41
C ALA A 191 2.50 24.60 1.57
N MET A 192 3.57 23.81 1.67
CA MET A 192 4.66 24.04 2.65
C MET A 192 5.45 25.32 2.32
N GLU A 193 5.75 25.57 1.06
CA GLU A 193 6.43 26.80 0.60
C GLU A 193 5.62 28.07 0.92
N ARG A 194 4.29 27.99 0.85
CA ARG A 194 3.37 29.08 1.20
C ARG A 194 3.12 29.22 2.70
N GLY A 195 3.63 28.27 3.51
CA GLY A 195 3.37 28.24 4.95
C GLY A 195 1.97 27.75 5.34
N GLU A 196 1.21 27.18 4.41
CA GLU A 196 -0.11 26.60 4.67
C GLU A 196 0.02 25.28 5.45
N LEU A 197 1.09 24.53 5.20
CA LEU A 197 1.46 23.31 5.90
C LEU A 197 2.83 23.42 6.55
N HIS A 198 2.98 22.84 7.72
CA HIS A 198 4.27 22.70 8.39
C HIS A 198 5.07 21.50 7.86
N GLY A 199 4.39 20.47 7.34
CA GLY A 199 5.02 19.25 6.88
C GLY A 199 4.05 18.29 6.21
N SER A 200 4.52 17.07 6.02
CA SER A 200 3.76 15.95 5.44
C SER A 200 4.14 14.64 6.12
N CYS A 201 3.15 13.82 6.42
CA CYS A 201 3.28 12.41 6.82
C CYS A 201 2.68 11.50 5.75
N GLY A 202 2.89 10.20 5.87
CA GLY A 202 2.37 9.25 4.89
C GLY A 202 3.18 9.25 3.60
N ILE A 203 4.48 9.49 3.69
CA ILE A 203 5.39 9.47 2.56
C ILE A 203 6.30 8.27 2.70
N PHE A 204 6.09 7.28 1.86
CA PHE A 204 6.89 6.06 1.85
C PHE A 204 8.35 6.34 1.47
N VAL A 205 9.27 5.72 2.21
CA VAL A 205 10.71 5.88 1.98
C VAL A 205 11.09 5.50 0.55
N SER A 206 10.46 4.47 -0.01
CA SER A 206 10.69 4.01 -1.39
C SER A 206 10.51 5.08 -2.47
N THR A 207 9.67 6.08 -2.20
CA THR A 207 9.35 7.15 -3.16
C THR A 207 9.68 8.54 -2.64
N LEU A 208 10.19 8.65 -1.41
CA LEU A 208 10.50 9.94 -0.79
C LEU A 208 11.50 10.73 -1.64
N GLY A 209 12.58 10.08 -2.10
CA GLY A 209 13.58 10.70 -2.96
C GLY A 209 13.03 11.12 -4.32
N ALA A 210 12.18 10.28 -4.95
CA ALA A 210 11.56 10.60 -6.23
C ALA A 210 10.54 11.72 -6.15
N GLN A 211 9.79 11.81 -5.04
CA GLN A 211 8.73 12.80 -4.87
C GLN A 211 9.23 14.14 -4.28
N PHE A 212 10.21 14.09 -3.39
CA PHE A 212 10.69 15.25 -2.62
C PHE A 212 12.22 15.40 -2.70
N GLY A 213 12.86 14.82 -3.72
CA GLY A 213 14.32 14.77 -3.83
C GLY A 213 15.00 16.13 -3.78
N GLN A 214 14.47 17.12 -4.51
CA GLN A 214 15.03 18.48 -4.50
C GLN A 214 14.89 19.15 -3.12
N PRO A 215 13.70 19.25 -2.49
CA PRO A 215 13.59 19.82 -1.15
C PRO A 215 14.44 19.08 -0.09
N LEU A 216 14.59 17.77 -0.20
CA LEU A 216 15.45 16.98 0.70
C LEU A 216 16.93 17.33 0.52
N SER A 217 17.41 17.35 -0.73
CA SER A 217 18.83 17.63 -1.03
C SER A 217 19.24 19.08 -0.70
N GLU A 218 18.28 20.00 -0.77
CA GLU A 218 18.46 21.41 -0.41
C GLU A 218 18.30 21.67 1.10
N GLY A 219 18.00 20.64 1.91
CA GLY A 219 17.72 20.78 3.34
C GLY A 219 16.45 21.57 3.67
N LYS A 220 15.54 21.72 2.70
CA LYS A 220 14.24 22.39 2.90
C LYS A 220 13.20 21.48 3.55
N LEU A 221 13.30 20.17 3.33
CA LEU A 221 12.43 19.17 3.93
C LEU A 221 13.26 18.26 4.84
N ASN A 222 12.94 18.21 6.13
CA ASN A 222 13.65 17.44 7.14
C ASN A 222 12.79 16.27 7.61
N VAL A 223 13.31 15.04 7.49
CA VAL A 223 12.67 13.84 8.04
C VAL A 223 12.89 13.85 9.55
N ILE A 224 11.82 13.80 10.35
CA ILE A 224 11.88 13.89 11.83
C ILE A 224 11.60 12.57 12.51
N ILE A 225 10.74 11.75 11.94
CA ILE A 225 10.33 10.46 12.50
C ILE A 225 10.03 9.49 11.36
N GLN A 226 10.35 8.22 11.57
CA GLN A 226 9.96 7.15 10.67
C GLN A 226 8.98 6.20 11.36
N MET A 227 8.10 5.59 10.56
CA MET A 227 7.12 4.59 10.96
C MET A 227 7.37 3.30 10.20
N GLY A 228 7.35 2.19 10.93
CA GLY A 228 7.59 0.84 10.40
C GLY A 228 7.84 -0.12 11.56
N LEU A 229 7.84 -1.42 11.28
CA LEU A 229 8.13 -2.43 12.31
C LEU A 229 9.62 -2.43 12.72
N ASN A 230 10.48 -1.87 11.86
CA ASN A 230 11.91 -1.68 12.11
C ASN A 230 12.36 -0.33 11.55
N ARG A 231 13.55 0.15 11.98
CA ARG A 231 14.19 1.30 11.33
C ARG A 231 14.56 0.97 9.90
N HIS A 232 14.29 1.90 8.99
CA HIS A 232 14.68 1.75 7.59
C HIS A 232 16.20 2.02 7.44
N PRO A 233 16.96 1.14 6.76
CA PRO A 233 18.43 1.28 6.64
C PRO A 233 18.89 2.61 6.02
N LYS A 234 18.08 3.24 5.18
CA LYS A 234 18.38 4.53 4.56
C LYS A 234 18.34 5.70 5.56
N TYR A 235 17.68 5.55 6.70
CA TYR A 235 17.51 6.57 7.73
C TYR A 235 17.82 6.00 9.12
N PRO A 236 19.05 5.50 9.37
CA PRO A 236 19.39 4.81 10.63
C PRO A 236 19.34 5.75 11.86
N ASP A 237 19.59 7.05 11.65
CA ASP A 237 19.63 8.05 12.72
C ASP A 237 18.26 8.67 13.03
N ILE A 238 17.25 8.47 12.15
CA ILE A 238 15.91 8.97 12.39
C ILE A 238 15.18 8.02 13.35
N PRO A 239 14.60 8.51 14.47
CA PRO A 239 13.91 7.66 15.42
C PRO A 239 12.69 6.97 14.80
N ASN A 240 12.48 5.70 15.18
CA ASN A 240 11.27 4.98 14.82
C ASN A 240 10.19 5.23 15.88
N ALA A 241 8.97 5.46 15.44
CA ALA A 241 7.84 5.76 16.32
C ALA A 241 7.57 4.66 17.37
N LEU A 242 7.83 3.37 17.05
CA LEU A 242 7.70 2.26 18.02
C LEU A 242 8.63 2.40 19.23
N GLU A 243 9.82 2.96 19.05
CA GLU A 243 10.81 3.16 20.11
C GLU A 243 10.42 4.24 21.12
N LEU A 244 9.45 5.07 20.74
CA LEU A 244 8.99 6.23 21.51
C LEU A 244 7.69 5.96 22.29
N ALA A 245 7.10 4.78 22.16
CA ALA A 245 5.92 4.38 22.91
C ALA A 245 6.24 4.29 24.41
N GLY A 246 5.42 4.91 25.24
CA GLY A 246 5.64 4.99 26.69
C GLY A 246 5.25 3.72 27.45
N ASP A 247 4.42 2.86 26.87
CA ASP A 247 3.95 1.60 27.46
C ASP A 247 3.77 0.50 26.40
N GLU A 248 3.65 -0.74 26.84
CA GLU A 248 3.53 -1.91 25.98
C GLU A 248 2.22 -1.89 25.17
N ALA A 249 1.12 -1.43 25.73
CA ALA A 249 -0.16 -1.36 25.03
C ALA A 249 -0.13 -0.29 23.92
N GLY A 250 0.54 0.83 24.15
CA GLY A 250 0.83 1.83 23.13
C GLY A 250 1.72 1.28 22.02
N ARG A 251 2.81 0.56 22.38
CA ARG A 251 3.70 -0.07 21.42
C ARG A 251 2.95 -1.06 20.53
N GLN A 252 2.14 -1.95 21.10
CA GLN A 252 1.32 -2.90 20.35
C GLN A 252 0.28 -2.20 19.46
N SER A 253 -0.27 -1.07 19.91
CA SER A 253 -1.20 -0.28 19.09
C SER A 253 -0.50 0.32 17.87
N LEU A 254 0.71 0.86 18.04
CA LEU A 254 1.52 1.34 16.90
C LEU A 254 1.99 0.20 16.02
N GLU A 255 2.34 -0.96 16.57
CA GLU A 255 2.69 -2.15 15.78
C GLU A 255 1.55 -2.57 14.87
N LEU A 256 0.32 -2.65 15.39
CA LEU A 256 -0.85 -2.96 14.57
C LEU A 256 -1.09 -1.87 13.52
N LEU A 257 -0.98 -0.60 13.91
CA LEU A 257 -1.14 0.54 13.02
C LEU A 257 -0.14 0.51 11.86
N PHE A 258 1.11 0.12 12.13
CA PHE A 258 2.18 0.08 11.12
C PHE A 258 2.29 -1.27 10.40
N ALA A 259 1.62 -2.33 10.85
CA ALA A 259 1.65 -3.65 10.21
C ALA A 259 1.27 -3.61 8.73
N GLN A 260 0.35 -2.70 8.35
CA GLN A 260 -0.04 -2.46 6.97
C GLN A 260 1.12 -2.04 6.05
N LEU A 261 2.22 -1.50 6.58
CA LEU A 261 3.37 -1.07 5.80
C LEU A 261 4.11 -2.25 5.16
N ALA A 262 3.99 -3.45 5.72
CA ALA A 262 4.46 -4.65 5.06
C ALA A 262 3.74 -4.88 3.71
N LEU A 263 2.51 -4.38 3.55
CA LEU A 263 1.72 -4.40 2.30
C LEU A 263 1.77 -3.04 1.60
N GLY A 264 2.96 -2.47 1.40
CA GLY A 264 3.09 -1.11 0.91
C GLY A 264 2.57 -0.89 -0.51
N ARG A 265 2.66 -1.92 -1.38
CA ARG A 265 2.22 -1.87 -2.79
C ARG A 265 1.51 -3.16 -3.19
N PRO A 266 0.35 -3.46 -2.58
CA PRO A 266 -0.36 -4.72 -2.78
C PRO A 266 -1.14 -4.72 -4.09
N ILE A 267 -0.98 -5.78 -4.88
CA ILE A 267 -1.76 -6.05 -6.08
C ILE A 267 -2.77 -7.15 -5.76
N LEU A 268 -4.03 -6.84 -5.97
CA LEU A 268 -5.15 -7.76 -5.73
C LEU A 268 -6.10 -7.77 -6.91
N ALA A 269 -6.86 -8.85 -7.01
CA ALA A 269 -8.02 -8.95 -7.87
C ALA A 269 -9.27 -9.16 -7.00
N PRO A 270 -10.49 -9.02 -7.57
CA PRO A 270 -11.75 -9.30 -6.85
C PRO A 270 -11.76 -10.69 -6.22
N PRO A 271 -12.62 -10.95 -5.24
CA PRO A 271 -12.86 -12.32 -4.79
C PRO A 271 -13.40 -13.20 -5.94
N ASP A 272 -13.23 -14.51 -5.80
CA ASP A 272 -13.79 -15.53 -6.70
C ASP A 272 -13.29 -15.47 -8.16
N VAL A 273 -12.11 -14.91 -8.41
CA VAL A 273 -11.44 -15.08 -9.72
C VAL A 273 -11.12 -16.58 -9.90
N PRO A 274 -11.38 -17.18 -11.08
CA PRO A 274 -11.01 -18.56 -11.36
C PRO A 274 -9.56 -18.85 -11.00
N GLN A 275 -9.33 -19.96 -10.28
CA GLN A 275 -8.03 -20.25 -9.64
C GLN A 275 -6.88 -20.38 -10.65
N ASP A 276 -7.16 -20.94 -11.81
CA ASP A 276 -6.22 -21.04 -12.94
C ASP A 276 -5.73 -19.68 -13.40
N ARG A 277 -6.65 -18.71 -13.56
CA ARG A 277 -6.31 -17.32 -13.92
C ARG A 277 -5.60 -16.59 -12.79
N ALA A 278 -6.04 -16.79 -11.54
CA ALA A 278 -5.37 -16.23 -10.37
C ALA A 278 -3.91 -16.70 -10.28
N ASN A 279 -3.67 -18.02 -10.47
CA ASN A 279 -2.33 -18.60 -10.47
C ASN A 279 -1.47 -18.02 -11.61
N LEU A 280 -2.04 -17.91 -12.81
CA LEU A 280 -1.37 -17.34 -13.98
C LEU A 280 -0.97 -15.87 -13.74
N LEU A 281 -1.87 -15.04 -13.22
CA LEU A 281 -1.59 -13.64 -12.88
C LEU A 281 -0.53 -13.51 -11.79
N SER A 282 -0.59 -14.34 -10.74
CA SER A 282 0.41 -14.34 -9.68
C SER A 282 1.79 -14.79 -10.18
N LYS A 283 1.85 -15.80 -11.07
CA LYS A 283 3.09 -16.21 -11.73
C LYS A 283 3.66 -15.10 -12.61
N ALA A 284 2.83 -14.49 -13.45
CA ALA A 284 3.23 -13.39 -14.32
C ALA A 284 3.73 -12.16 -13.50
N PHE A 285 3.14 -11.93 -12.31
CA PHE A 285 3.65 -10.90 -11.39
C PHE A 285 5.07 -11.24 -10.94
N GLN A 286 5.32 -12.46 -10.47
CA GLN A 286 6.66 -12.88 -10.03
C GLN A 286 7.69 -12.77 -11.17
N ASP A 287 7.32 -13.20 -12.38
CA ASP A 287 8.19 -13.07 -13.57
C ASP A 287 8.49 -11.61 -13.88
N THR A 288 7.49 -10.72 -13.74
CA THR A 288 7.69 -9.27 -13.92
C THR A 288 8.65 -8.70 -12.87
N MET A 289 8.53 -9.12 -11.60
CA MET A 289 9.41 -8.65 -10.52
C MET A 289 10.87 -9.10 -10.72
N CYS A 290 11.11 -10.15 -11.49
CA CYS A 290 12.44 -10.64 -11.84
C CYS A 290 12.92 -10.19 -13.24
N ASP A 291 12.08 -9.47 -13.97
CA ASP A 291 12.39 -9.03 -15.35
C ASP A 291 13.45 -7.93 -15.36
N ARG A 292 14.50 -8.11 -16.16
CA ARG A 292 15.64 -7.17 -16.23
C ARG A 292 15.26 -5.77 -16.69
N GLN A 293 14.31 -5.65 -17.63
CA GLN A 293 13.88 -4.34 -18.15
C GLN A 293 13.03 -3.60 -17.12
N PHE A 294 12.16 -4.34 -16.41
CA PHE A 294 11.38 -3.81 -15.29
C PHE A 294 12.30 -3.28 -14.17
N LEU A 295 13.28 -4.08 -13.75
CA LEU A 295 14.22 -3.70 -12.68
C LEU A 295 15.11 -2.51 -13.10
N ALA A 296 15.57 -2.46 -14.35
CA ALA A 296 16.34 -1.33 -14.86
C ALA A 296 15.52 -0.03 -14.91
N GLU A 297 14.22 -0.11 -15.22
CA GLU A 297 13.34 1.06 -15.19
C GLU A 297 13.05 1.50 -13.73
N ALA A 298 12.86 0.57 -12.80
CA ALA A 298 12.69 0.86 -11.39
C ALA A 298 13.91 1.60 -10.82
N GLU A 299 15.11 1.12 -11.13
CA GLU A 299 16.38 1.77 -10.74
C GLU A 299 16.49 3.18 -11.32
N LYS A 300 16.26 3.32 -12.63
CA LYS A 300 16.32 4.62 -13.33
C LYS A 300 15.35 5.66 -12.76
N THR A 301 14.21 5.21 -12.27
CA THR A 301 13.17 6.09 -11.66
C THR A 301 13.31 6.22 -10.15
N ASN A 302 14.36 5.65 -9.54
CA ASN A 302 14.59 5.61 -8.09
C ASN A 302 13.40 5.05 -7.31
N VAL A 303 12.75 4.00 -7.85
CA VAL A 303 11.65 3.29 -7.20
C VAL A 303 12.18 1.99 -6.60
N GLU A 304 12.09 1.87 -5.28
CA GLU A 304 12.60 0.71 -4.54
C GLU A 304 11.67 -0.50 -4.72
N MET A 305 12.24 -1.69 -4.92
CA MET A 305 11.50 -2.94 -5.09
C MET A 305 11.96 -3.98 -4.06
N ARG A 306 11.11 -4.24 -3.05
CA ARG A 306 11.25 -5.34 -2.07
C ARG A 306 9.98 -6.17 -2.10
N TRP A 307 9.80 -6.87 -3.20
CA TRP A 307 8.58 -7.59 -3.51
C TRP A 307 8.48 -8.94 -2.79
N PHE A 308 7.26 -9.44 -2.69
CA PHE A 308 6.95 -10.80 -2.28
C PHE A 308 5.63 -11.30 -2.89
N ASP A 309 5.45 -12.60 -2.87
CA ASP A 309 4.36 -13.32 -3.53
C ASP A 309 3.01 -13.23 -2.77
N ALA A 310 1.99 -13.81 -3.38
CA ALA A 310 0.64 -13.88 -2.86
C ALA A 310 0.55 -14.63 -1.51
N THR A 311 1.40 -15.65 -1.30
CA THR A 311 1.41 -16.47 -0.08
C THR A 311 1.83 -15.62 1.12
N ARG A 312 2.99 -14.98 1.02
CA ARG A 312 3.48 -14.10 2.08
C ARG A 312 2.55 -12.89 2.29
N MET A 313 1.93 -12.39 1.23
CA MET A 313 0.94 -11.31 1.31
C MET A 313 -0.27 -11.72 2.17
N ARG A 314 -0.78 -12.95 1.97
CA ARG A 314 -1.86 -13.52 2.78
C ARG A 314 -1.45 -13.66 4.26
N ASP A 315 -0.23 -14.11 4.53
CA ASP A 315 0.29 -14.28 5.89
C ASP A 315 0.38 -12.94 6.64
N VAL A 316 0.83 -11.88 5.98
CA VAL A 316 0.86 -10.53 6.55
C VAL A 316 -0.56 -10.05 6.88
N MET A 317 -1.50 -10.26 5.96
CA MET A 317 -2.89 -9.86 6.16
C MET A 317 -3.55 -10.65 7.29
N MET A 318 -3.28 -11.96 7.39
CA MET A 318 -3.75 -12.82 8.47
C MET A 318 -3.27 -12.32 9.85
N LYS A 319 -2.02 -11.86 9.96
CA LYS A 319 -1.49 -11.28 11.22
C LYS A 319 -2.28 -10.05 11.69
N MET A 320 -2.69 -9.18 10.77
CA MET A 320 -3.54 -8.05 11.12
C MET A 320 -4.94 -8.50 11.57
N GLU A 321 -5.53 -9.47 10.86
CA GLU A 321 -6.85 -10.01 11.18
C GLU A 321 -6.88 -10.71 12.54
N THR A 322 -5.80 -11.41 12.90
CA THR A 322 -5.69 -12.15 14.17
C THR A 322 -5.08 -11.37 15.32
N ALA A 323 -4.84 -10.06 15.14
CA ALA A 323 -4.36 -9.20 16.22
C ALA A 323 -5.31 -9.24 17.42
N PRO A 324 -4.81 -9.14 18.68
CA PRO A 324 -5.61 -9.22 19.88
C PRO A 324 -6.79 -8.23 19.89
N ALA A 325 -7.99 -8.71 20.22
CA ALA A 325 -9.21 -7.89 20.22
C ALA A 325 -9.09 -6.58 21.01
N PRO A 326 -8.46 -6.53 22.22
CA PRO A 326 -8.26 -5.28 22.94
C PRO A 326 -7.40 -4.27 22.19
N ILE A 327 -6.37 -4.73 21.46
CA ILE A 327 -5.48 -3.86 20.66
C ILE A 327 -6.24 -3.32 19.44
N LYS A 328 -7.01 -4.17 18.74
CA LYS A 328 -7.88 -3.74 17.63
C LYS A 328 -8.88 -2.68 18.09
N ALA A 329 -9.55 -2.91 19.23
CA ALA A 329 -10.49 -1.95 19.82
C ALA A 329 -9.82 -0.61 20.19
N ARG A 330 -8.60 -0.66 20.76
CA ARG A 330 -7.84 0.55 21.10
C ARG A 330 -7.45 1.33 19.83
N VAL A 331 -6.93 0.65 18.82
CA VAL A 331 -6.60 1.30 17.53
C VAL A 331 -7.85 1.91 16.90
N ARG A 332 -8.98 1.19 16.91
CA ARG A 332 -10.27 1.72 16.44
C ARG A 332 -10.65 3.01 17.18
N THR A 333 -10.62 3.00 18.51
CA THR A 333 -10.93 4.18 19.35
C THR A 333 -10.00 5.37 19.00
N ILE A 334 -8.71 5.12 18.83
CA ILE A 334 -7.73 6.16 18.46
C ILE A 334 -8.12 6.80 17.11
N LEU A 335 -8.51 5.99 16.13
CA LEU A 335 -8.88 6.50 14.80
C LEU A 335 -10.21 7.23 14.79
N ASP A 336 -11.18 6.82 15.60
CA ASP A 336 -12.52 7.43 15.70
C ASP A 336 -12.53 8.78 16.44
N GLN A 337 -11.65 8.99 17.42
CA GLN A 337 -11.61 10.22 18.24
C GLN A 337 -11.13 11.48 17.50
N GLN A 338 -10.62 11.35 16.30
CA GLN A 338 -10.05 12.47 15.53
C GLN A 338 -10.78 12.73 14.19
N ASN A 339 -11.97 12.14 14.02
CA ASN A 339 -12.86 12.34 12.88
C ASN A 339 -13.87 13.47 13.12
#